data_cce3ef62e1744cc83231eed2c42a67b8
#
_entry.id   cce3ef62e1744cc83231eed2c42a67b8
#
_cell.length_a   1.000
_cell.length_b   1.000
_cell.length_c   1.000
_cell.angle_alpha   90.00
_cell.angle_beta   90.00
_cell.angle_gamma   90.00
#
_symmetry.space_group_name_H-M   'P 1'
#
loop_
_entity.id
_entity.type
_entity.pdbx_description
1 polymer ?
#
loop_
_entity_poly.entity_id
_entity_poly.type
_entity_poly.pdbx_seq_one_letter_code
_entity_poly.pdbx_strand_id
1 'polypeptide(L)'
;MTSSNEIQLKPDERVDELNRKGYRIIQDTKQFCFGMDAVLLSAFVKVKPKQRVLDLGTGTGVIPILLEAKTPGEHFTGLEIQPDSADMARRSVALNGLTDKIDIVTGDIKDASKIFGASSFDIITTNPPYMIGQHGLTNPEEAKAIAPMKYCAILRIL
;
A
#
# COMPACT_ATOMS: atom_id res chain seq x y z
N MET A 1 -10.65 23.23 -21.47
CA MET A 1 -11.13 21.84 -21.73
C MET A 1 -10.36 20.91 -20.80
N THR A 2 -10.91 20.63 -19.66
CA THR A 2 -10.37 19.65 -18.72
C THR A 2 -10.70 18.27 -19.25
N SER A 3 -9.69 17.60 -19.81
CA SER A 3 -9.77 16.18 -20.12
C SER A 3 -9.99 15.44 -18.80
N SER A 4 -11.22 15.08 -18.50
CA SER A 4 -11.54 14.12 -17.47
C SER A 4 -10.93 12.80 -17.93
N ASN A 5 -9.78 12.44 -17.39
CA ASN A 5 -9.27 11.08 -17.47
C ASN A 5 -10.31 10.16 -16.83
N GLU A 6 -11.26 9.71 -17.63
CA GLU A 6 -12.15 8.62 -17.22
C GLU A 6 -11.28 7.41 -16.96
N ILE A 7 -11.14 7.09 -15.68
CA ILE A 7 -10.43 5.88 -15.28
C ILE A 7 -11.28 4.70 -15.68
N GLN A 8 -10.75 3.88 -16.55
CA GLN A 8 -11.38 2.64 -16.97
C GLN A 8 -11.25 1.62 -15.82
N LEU A 9 -12.36 1.37 -15.12
CA LEU A 9 -12.44 0.31 -14.12
C LEU A 9 -12.64 -1.04 -14.79
N LYS A 10 -11.98 -2.06 -14.27
CA LYS A 10 -12.20 -3.47 -14.65
C LYS A 10 -13.46 -3.99 -13.94
N PRO A 11 -14.04 -5.12 -14.42
CA PRO A 11 -15.11 -5.79 -13.67
C PRO A 11 -14.68 -6.04 -12.23
N ASP A 12 -15.59 -5.88 -11.28
CA ASP A 12 -15.40 -6.03 -9.84
C ASP A 12 -14.52 -4.94 -9.18
N GLU A 13 -13.98 -4.00 -9.92
CA GLU A 13 -13.29 -2.84 -9.36
C GLU A 13 -14.26 -1.72 -8.96
N ARG A 14 -13.91 -1.04 -7.88
CA ARG A 14 -14.60 0.18 -7.43
C ARG A 14 -13.60 1.24 -7.00
N VAL A 15 -14.07 2.47 -6.92
CA VAL A 15 -13.30 3.60 -6.37
C VAL A 15 -13.83 3.93 -4.98
N ASP A 16 -12.96 3.90 -3.99
CA ASP A 16 -13.25 4.31 -2.62
C ASP A 16 -12.54 5.63 -2.28
N GLU A 17 -13.17 6.45 -1.45
CA GLU A 17 -12.58 7.69 -0.95
C GLU A 17 -11.71 7.42 0.29
N LEU A 18 -10.54 8.07 0.35
CA LEU A 18 -9.64 7.96 1.50
C LEU A 18 -9.90 9.02 2.59
N ASN A 19 -10.84 9.93 2.35
CA ASN A 19 -11.19 11.04 3.23
C ASN A 19 -9.99 11.90 3.66
N ARG A 20 -8.98 12.00 2.78
CA ARG A 20 -7.79 12.84 2.94
C ARG A 20 -7.48 13.50 1.60
N LYS A 21 -7.39 14.83 1.57
CA LYS A 21 -7.12 15.65 0.38
C LYS A 21 -8.02 15.33 -0.84
N GLY A 22 -9.15 14.66 -0.64
CA GLY A 22 -9.99 14.18 -1.73
C GLY A 22 -9.39 12.99 -2.50
N TYR A 23 -8.38 12.34 -1.95
CA TYR A 23 -7.75 11.19 -2.60
C TYR A 23 -8.66 9.97 -2.62
N ARG A 24 -8.53 9.22 -3.70
CA ARG A 24 -9.33 8.04 -4.01
C ARG A 24 -8.43 6.85 -4.32
N ILE A 25 -8.96 5.65 -4.14
CA ILE A 25 -8.23 4.40 -4.38
C ILE A 25 -9.11 3.42 -5.15
N ILE A 26 -8.51 2.70 -6.08
CA ILE A 26 -9.17 1.63 -6.82
C ILE A 26 -8.95 0.33 -6.07
N GLN A 27 -10.03 -0.42 -5.84
CA GLN A 27 -9.99 -1.72 -5.20
C GLN A 27 -10.86 -2.73 -5.95
N ASP A 28 -10.44 -3.99 -5.93
CA ASP A 28 -11.25 -5.11 -6.41
C ASP A 28 -12.04 -5.69 -5.23
N THR A 29 -13.36 -5.75 -5.36
CA THR A 29 -14.26 -6.23 -4.31
C THR A 29 -14.13 -7.73 -4.03
N LYS A 30 -13.52 -8.49 -4.95
CA LYS A 30 -13.25 -9.93 -4.80
C LYS A 30 -11.89 -10.20 -4.17
N GLN A 31 -11.02 -9.21 -4.11
CA GLN A 31 -9.70 -9.30 -3.50
C GLN A 31 -9.69 -8.67 -2.11
N PHE A 32 -8.53 -8.73 -1.47
CA PHE A 32 -8.35 -8.09 -0.18
C PHE A 32 -8.37 -6.57 -0.32
N CYS A 33 -9.39 -5.93 0.25
CA CYS A 33 -9.45 -4.48 0.38
C CYS A 33 -8.68 -4.03 1.62
N PHE A 34 -8.09 -2.82 1.59
CA PHE A 34 -7.39 -2.28 2.75
C PHE A 34 -8.33 -2.14 3.95
N GLY A 35 -7.80 -2.40 5.15
CA GLY A 35 -8.51 -2.25 6.41
C GLY A 35 -8.07 -1.04 7.22
N MET A 36 -8.64 -0.89 8.40
CA MET A 36 -8.31 0.17 9.36
C MET A 36 -6.82 0.13 9.77
N ASP A 37 -6.18 -1.02 9.72
CA ASP A 37 -4.76 -1.21 10.00
C ASP A 37 -3.84 -0.40 9.09
N ALA A 38 -4.12 -0.33 7.80
CA ALA A 38 -3.37 0.50 6.87
C ALA A 38 -3.51 1.99 7.21
N VAL A 39 -4.71 2.41 7.60
CA VAL A 39 -4.98 3.79 8.04
C VAL A 39 -4.24 4.11 9.33
N LEU A 40 -4.27 3.20 10.32
CA LEU A 40 -3.57 3.35 11.60
C LEU A 40 -2.05 3.37 11.39
N LEU A 41 -1.50 2.45 10.59
CA LEU A 41 -0.08 2.44 10.26
C LEU A 41 0.35 3.79 9.68
N SER A 42 -0.38 4.29 8.69
CA SER A 42 -0.09 5.59 8.08
C SER A 42 -0.17 6.77 9.05
N ALA A 43 -0.95 6.64 10.14
CA ALA A 43 -1.05 7.65 11.19
C ALA A 43 0.14 7.63 12.17
N PHE A 44 0.74 6.46 12.38
CA PHE A 44 1.90 6.30 13.27
C PHE A 44 3.22 6.68 12.59
N VAL A 45 3.32 6.53 11.30
CA VAL A 45 4.56 6.82 10.56
C VAL A 45 4.81 8.32 10.53
N LYS A 46 5.97 8.72 11.01
CA LYS A 46 6.43 10.12 10.94
C LYS A 46 7.50 10.24 9.88
N VAL A 47 7.19 10.95 8.82
CA VAL A 47 8.10 11.22 7.71
C VAL A 47 8.48 12.69 7.75
N LYS A 48 9.78 12.97 7.71
CA LYS A 48 10.31 14.34 7.66
C LYS A 48 10.49 14.81 6.21
N PRO A 49 10.61 16.12 5.97
CA PRO A 49 11.01 16.63 4.65
C PRO A 49 12.28 15.95 4.14
N LYS A 50 12.38 15.73 2.84
CA LYS A 50 13.49 15.06 2.14
C LYS A 50 13.64 13.55 2.44
N GLN A 51 12.82 12.96 3.31
CA GLN A 51 12.84 11.52 3.53
C GLN A 51 12.07 10.77 2.44
N ARG A 52 12.59 9.60 2.11
CA ARG A 52 12.02 8.66 1.14
C ARG A 52 11.50 7.42 1.85
N VAL A 53 10.33 6.98 1.47
CA VAL A 53 9.63 5.86 2.10
C VAL A 53 9.43 4.73 1.11
N LEU A 54 9.67 3.49 1.55
CA LEU A 54 9.33 2.27 0.82
C LEU A 54 8.26 1.51 1.59
N ASP A 55 7.17 1.16 0.91
CA ASP A 55 6.12 0.29 1.44
C ASP A 55 6.20 -1.10 0.79
N LEU A 56 6.52 -2.10 1.60
CA LEU A 56 6.68 -3.48 1.17
C LEU A 56 5.35 -4.23 1.21
N GLY A 57 4.94 -4.79 0.07
CA GLY A 57 3.62 -5.41 -0.08
C GLY A 57 2.52 -4.36 -0.09
N THR A 58 2.68 -3.35 -0.93
CA THR A 58 1.82 -2.15 -0.92
C THR A 58 0.37 -2.41 -1.33
N GLY A 59 0.08 -3.55 -1.95
CA GLY A 59 -1.25 -3.88 -2.45
C GLY A 59 -1.73 -2.86 -3.46
N THR A 60 -2.87 -2.26 -3.19
CA THR A 60 -3.47 -1.21 -4.04
C THR A 60 -2.88 0.19 -3.83
N GLY A 61 -1.81 0.32 -3.03
CA GLY A 61 -1.06 1.56 -2.85
C GLY A 61 -1.63 2.50 -1.79
N VAL A 62 -2.45 2.00 -0.88
CA VAL A 62 -3.11 2.83 0.14
C VAL A 62 -2.12 3.54 1.07
N ILE A 63 -1.07 2.85 1.53
CA ILE A 63 -0.11 3.44 2.48
C ILE A 63 0.72 4.56 1.84
N PRO A 64 1.35 4.40 0.68
CA PRO A 64 2.02 5.49 -0.01
C PRO A 64 1.13 6.71 -0.24
N ILE A 65 -0.11 6.51 -0.69
CA ILE A 65 -1.06 7.60 -0.96
C ILE A 65 -1.44 8.31 0.34
N LEU A 66 -1.72 7.59 1.43
CA LEU A 66 -2.02 8.18 2.73
C LEU A 66 -0.82 8.91 3.33
N LEU A 67 0.39 8.38 3.19
CA LEU A 67 1.61 9.04 3.68
C LEU A 67 1.91 10.32 2.93
N GLU A 68 1.71 10.34 1.61
CA GLU A 68 1.81 11.59 0.84
C GLU A 68 0.80 12.61 1.34
N ALA A 69 -0.45 12.19 1.61
CA ALA A 69 -1.48 13.10 2.10
C ALA A 69 -1.19 13.69 3.49
N LYS A 70 -0.51 12.94 4.35
CA LYS A 70 -0.35 13.25 5.79
C LYS A 70 1.01 13.76 6.19
N THR A 71 2.03 13.62 5.34
CA THR A 71 3.43 13.90 5.71
C THR A 71 4.14 14.75 4.65
N PRO A 72 5.22 15.46 5.02
CA PRO A 72 6.02 16.24 4.10
C PRO A 72 7.13 15.42 3.42
N GLY A 73 7.03 14.09 3.36
CA GLY A 73 8.02 13.24 2.71
C GLY A 73 8.31 13.64 1.25
N GLU A 74 9.51 13.32 0.78
CA GLU A 74 9.93 13.72 -0.56
C GLU A 74 9.35 12.78 -1.62
N HIS A 75 9.45 11.49 -1.39
CA HIS A 75 9.03 10.47 -2.34
C HIS A 75 8.60 9.18 -1.64
N PHE A 76 7.61 8.52 -2.22
CA PHE A 76 7.04 7.28 -1.69
C PHE A 76 7.07 6.20 -2.75
N THR A 77 7.50 5.01 -2.40
CA THR A 77 7.57 3.87 -3.31
C THR A 77 6.80 2.70 -2.73
N GLY A 78 5.95 2.07 -3.52
CA GLY A 78 5.28 0.82 -3.17
C GLY A 78 5.88 -0.34 -3.98
N LEU A 79 6.20 -1.44 -3.31
CA LEU A 79 6.61 -2.70 -3.93
C LEU A 79 5.50 -3.73 -3.76
N GLU A 80 5.04 -4.32 -4.87
CA GLU A 80 3.95 -5.30 -4.88
C GLU A 80 4.26 -6.45 -5.83
N ILE A 81 4.12 -7.68 -5.35
CA ILE A 81 4.40 -8.87 -6.15
C ILE A 81 3.27 -9.23 -7.11
N GLN A 82 2.02 -8.90 -6.76
CA GLN A 82 0.85 -9.21 -7.58
C GLN A 82 0.65 -8.15 -8.66
N PRO A 83 0.75 -8.51 -9.95
CA PRO A 83 0.62 -7.53 -11.04
C PRO A 83 -0.70 -6.78 -11.07
N ASP A 84 -1.81 -7.45 -10.75
CA ASP A 84 -3.14 -6.81 -10.75
C ASP A 84 -3.28 -5.78 -9.64
N SER A 85 -2.77 -6.08 -8.43
CA SER A 85 -2.75 -5.11 -7.33
C SER A 85 -1.84 -3.93 -7.64
N ALA A 86 -0.66 -4.18 -8.20
CA ALA A 86 0.26 -3.14 -8.63
C ALA A 86 -0.33 -2.25 -9.74
N ASP A 87 -1.10 -2.81 -10.66
CA ASP A 87 -1.83 -2.06 -11.69
C ASP A 87 -2.89 -1.14 -11.07
N MET A 88 -3.70 -1.65 -10.13
CA MET A 88 -4.66 -0.82 -9.38
C MET A 88 -3.96 0.31 -8.63
N ALA A 89 -2.81 0.02 -8.00
CA ALA A 89 -2.02 1.01 -7.29
C ALA A 89 -1.53 2.12 -8.24
N ARG A 90 -0.98 1.79 -9.40
CA ARG A 90 -0.53 2.78 -10.40
C ARG A 90 -1.68 3.65 -10.90
N ARG A 91 -2.82 3.04 -11.20
CA ARG A 91 -4.01 3.78 -11.63
C ARG A 91 -4.55 4.68 -10.51
N SER A 92 -4.49 4.24 -9.25
CA SER A 92 -4.85 5.06 -8.09
C SER A 92 -3.90 6.25 -7.90
N VAL A 93 -2.60 6.04 -8.07
CA VAL A 93 -1.60 7.12 -8.06
C VAL A 93 -1.90 8.16 -9.15
N ALA A 94 -2.16 7.70 -10.37
CA ALA A 94 -2.49 8.57 -11.50
C ALA A 94 -3.84 9.31 -11.28
N LEU A 95 -4.84 8.62 -10.73
CA LEU A 95 -6.16 9.20 -10.39
C LEU A 95 -6.04 10.42 -9.47
N ASN A 96 -5.08 10.38 -8.56
CA ASN A 96 -4.84 11.45 -7.59
C ASN A 96 -3.80 12.49 -8.06
N GLY A 97 -3.25 12.35 -9.27
CA GLY A 97 -2.23 13.26 -9.79
C GLY A 97 -0.89 13.16 -9.05
N LEU A 98 -0.55 11.98 -8.55
CA LEU A 98 0.62 11.75 -7.68
C LEU A 98 1.79 11.03 -8.36
N THR A 99 1.79 10.95 -9.69
CA THR A 99 2.83 10.24 -10.46
C THR A 99 4.24 10.80 -10.26
N ASP A 100 4.37 12.07 -9.86
CA ASP A 100 5.66 12.70 -9.56
C ASP A 100 6.13 12.41 -8.12
N LYS A 101 5.26 11.89 -7.26
CA LYS A 101 5.50 11.68 -5.83
C LYS A 101 5.54 10.22 -5.42
N ILE A 102 4.87 9.36 -6.18
CA ILE A 102 4.68 7.94 -5.82
C ILE A 102 5.03 7.06 -7.01
N ASP A 103 5.95 6.12 -6.79
CA ASP A 103 6.27 5.05 -7.71
C ASP A 103 5.70 3.71 -7.21
N ILE A 104 5.15 2.92 -8.11
CA ILE A 104 4.73 1.54 -7.83
C ILE A 104 5.56 0.60 -8.68
N VAL A 105 6.29 -0.28 -8.01
CA VAL A 105 7.16 -1.28 -8.63
C VAL A 105 6.57 -2.67 -8.42
N THR A 106 6.51 -3.45 -9.48
CA THR A 106 6.12 -4.87 -9.39
C THR A 106 7.35 -5.70 -9.12
N GLY A 107 7.34 -6.46 -8.02
CA GLY A 107 8.49 -7.30 -7.65
C GLY A 107 8.32 -8.00 -6.31
N ASP A 108 9.21 -8.95 -6.04
CA ASP A 108 9.25 -9.69 -4.78
C ASP A 108 10.05 -8.89 -3.73
N ILE A 109 9.54 -8.87 -2.50
CA ILE A 109 10.20 -8.27 -1.33
C ILE A 109 11.61 -8.85 -1.13
N LYS A 110 11.80 -10.12 -1.43
CA LYS A 110 13.12 -10.80 -1.35
C LYS A 110 14.17 -10.16 -2.24
N ASP A 111 13.75 -9.54 -3.33
CA ASP A 111 14.62 -8.88 -4.28
C ASP A 111 14.71 -7.36 -4.09
N ALA A 112 14.08 -6.82 -3.04
CA ALA A 112 14.03 -5.38 -2.80
C ALA A 112 15.41 -4.70 -2.82
N SER A 113 16.43 -5.33 -2.21
CA SER A 113 17.80 -4.81 -2.21
C SER A 113 18.44 -4.80 -3.60
N LYS A 114 18.09 -5.73 -4.47
CA LYS A 114 18.55 -5.77 -5.87
C LYS A 114 17.81 -4.73 -6.72
N ILE A 115 16.51 -4.55 -6.47
CA ILE A 115 15.66 -3.62 -7.23
C ILE A 115 16.06 -2.18 -6.92
N PHE A 116 16.24 -1.84 -5.65
CA PHE A 116 16.40 -0.45 -5.20
C PHE A 116 17.82 -0.08 -4.79
N GLY A 117 18.68 -1.06 -4.50
CA GLY A 117 19.98 -0.83 -3.90
C GLY A 117 19.92 -0.66 -2.38
N ALA A 118 21.07 -0.71 -1.73
CA ALA A 118 21.20 -0.53 -0.30
C ALA A 118 20.99 0.96 0.08
N SER A 119 20.42 1.18 1.25
CA SER A 119 20.26 2.54 1.83
C SER A 119 19.52 3.56 0.93
N SER A 120 18.60 3.10 0.09
CA SER A 120 17.86 3.94 -0.84
C SER A 120 16.65 4.65 -0.19
N PHE A 121 16.24 4.23 1.00
CA PHE A 121 15.08 4.74 1.73
C PHE A 121 15.42 5.01 3.18
N ASP A 122 14.76 6.03 3.75
CA ASP A 122 14.90 6.41 5.16
C ASP A 122 13.92 5.65 6.06
N ILE A 123 12.78 5.26 5.50
CA ILE A 123 11.70 4.58 6.22
C ILE A 123 11.18 3.43 5.37
N ILE A 124 10.96 2.30 6.02
CA ILE A 124 10.29 1.16 5.41
C ILE A 124 9.02 0.86 6.19
N THR A 125 7.91 0.74 5.51
CA THR A 125 6.63 0.29 6.05
C THR A 125 6.27 -1.07 5.47
N THR A 126 5.51 -1.85 6.21
CA THR A 126 4.90 -3.07 5.70
C THR A 126 3.63 -3.39 6.47
N ASN A 127 2.59 -3.75 5.75
CA ASN A 127 1.33 -4.25 6.30
C ASN A 127 1.00 -5.57 5.60
N PRO A 128 1.73 -6.66 5.92
CA PRO A 128 1.60 -7.92 5.21
C PRO A 128 0.19 -8.50 5.38
N PRO A 129 -0.34 -9.18 4.37
CA PRO A 129 -1.60 -9.91 4.51
C PRO A 129 -1.45 -10.98 5.59
N TYR A 130 -2.53 -11.24 6.32
CA TYR A 130 -2.52 -12.31 7.32
C TYR A 130 -2.32 -13.64 6.62
N MET A 131 -1.16 -14.22 6.79
CA MET A 131 -0.95 -15.63 6.53
C MET A 131 -1.61 -16.38 7.69
N ILE A 132 -2.81 -16.92 7.47
CA ILE A 132 -3.30 -18.02 8.29
C ILE A 132 -2.32 -19.15 8.02
N GLY A 133 -1.43 -19.38 8.99
CA GLY A 133 -0.38 -20.39 8.86
C GLY A 133 -1.00 -21.73 8.51
N GLN A 134 -0.48 -22.40 7.51
CA GLN A 134 -0.83 -23.78 7.14
C GLN A 134 -0.33 -24.81 8.18
N HIS A 135 -0.42 -24.49 9.46
CA HIS A 135 -0.13 -25.43 10.53
C HIS A 135 -1.36 -25.60 11.43
N GLY A 136 -2.21 -26.52 11.04
CA GLY A 136 -2.97 -27.30 12.01
C GLY A 136 -4.36 -26.83 12.43
N LEU A 137 -4.98 -25.82 11.80
CA LEU A 137 -6.39 -25.52 12.06
C LEU A 137 -7.25 -25.97 10.89
N THR A 138 -7.85 -27.14 11.05
CA THR A 138 -8.74 -27.76 10.04
C THR A 138 -10.20 -27.29 10.15
N ASN A 139 -10.49 -26.34 11.07
CA ASN A 139 -11.85 -25.86 11.30
C ASN A 139 -12.00 -24.37 10.94
N PRO A 140 -12.84 -24.01 9.94
CA PRO A 140 -13.10 -22.63 9.56
C PRO A 140 -13.70 -21.75 10.66
N GLU A 141 -14.37 -22.34 11.67
CA GLU A 141 -14.94 -21.61 12.79
C GLU A 141 -13.89 -21.19 13.82
N GLU A 142 -12.83 -21.98 14.02
CA GLU A 142 -11.71 -21.63 14.89
C GLU A 142 -10.86 -20.49 14.30
N ALA A 143 -10.77 -20.42 12.98
CA ALA A 143 -10.08 -19.33 12.30
C ALA A 143 -10.75 -17.96 12.50
N LYS A 144 -12.06 -17.93 12.80
CA LYS A 144 -12.79 -16.68 13.12
C LYS A 144 -12.65 -16.26 14.58
N ALA A 145 -12.32 -17.18 15.47
CA ALA A 145 -12.20 -16.91 16.91
C ALA A 145 -10.81 -16.36 17.30
N ILE A 146 -9.79 -16.61 16.51
CA ILE A 146 -8.46 -16.03 16.69
C ILE A 146 -8.36 -14.83 15.77
N ALA A 147 -8.82 -13.68 16.25
CA ALA A 147 -8.45 -12.40 15.62
C ALA A 147 -6.94 -12.22 15.83
N PRO A 148 -6.10 -12.45 14.83
CA PRO A 148 -4.66 -12.31 15.00
C PRO A 148 -4.35 -10.86 15.27
N MET A 149 -3.60 -10.61 16.31
CA MET A 149 -3.00 -9.30 16.56
C MET A 149 -2.18 -8.90 15.33
N LYS A 150 -2.63 -7.84 14.69
CA LYS A 150 -2.07 -7.32 13.46
C LYS A 150 -0.74 -6.65 13.78
N TYR A 151 0.35 -7.25 13.39
CA TYR A 151 1.67 -6.63 13.49
C TYR A 151 1.88 -5.68 12.32
N CYS A 152 1.70 -4.39 12.58
CA CYS A 152 2.24 -3.36 11.69
C CYS A 152 3.70 -3.17 12.04
N ALA A 153 4.61 -3.49 11.15
CA ALA A 153 6.02 -3.25 11.35
C ALA A 153 6.43 -1.92 10.71
N ILE A 154 7.02 -1.05 11.52
CA ILE A 154 7.75 0.12 11.03
C ILE A 154 9.23 -0.19 11.23
N LEU A 155 9.94 -0.46 10.16
CA LEU A 155 11.39 -0.63 10.19
C LEU A 155 12.04 0.71 9.85
N ARG A 156 12.74 1.28 10.82
CA ARG A 156 13.61 2.42 10.59
C ARG A 156 15.02 1.87 10.36
N ILE A 157 15.51 1.98 9.15
CA ILE A 157 16.90 1.68 8.83
C ILE A 157 17.70 2.96 9.12
N LEU A 158 18.59 2.86 10.09
CA LEU A 158 19.59 3.89 10.41
C LEU A 158 20.74 3.80 9.39
#